data_5b3ec02e5b94588f69da3fba0a89a304
#
_entry.id   5b3ec02e5b94588f69da3fba0a89a304
#
_cell.length_a   1.000
_cell.length_b   1.000
_cell.length_c   1.000
_cell.angle_alpha   90.00
_cell.angle_beta   90.00
_cell.angle_gamma   90.00
#
_symmetry.space_group_name_H-M   'P 1'
#
loop_
_entity.id
_entity.type
_entity.pdbx_description
1 polymer ?
#
loop_
_entity_poly.entity_id
_entity_poly.type
_entity_poly.pdbx_seq_one_letter_code
_entity_poly.pdbx_strand_id
1 'polypeptide(L)'
;MYRYLIIFLLLILALPLNSAERIRGHYAVVGKVPKAHTVEKVVFEEFMNFGCPHCNNLREASIEFRKQQKDRVEFIDIPIVFRGQDDAPLRLYYVARKLGKGDQIKDELFKARFTHGVDVFDKGIVNYLARSLGLSEAFQKEKDAPWVN
;
A
#
# COMPACT_ATOMS: atom_id res chain seq x y z
N MET A 1 -4.62 28.99 -54.80
CA MET A 1 -5.70 28.23 -54.09
C MET A 1 -5.20 26.93 -53.49
N TYR A 2 -4.40 26.11 -54.12
CA TYR A 2 -3.90 24.83 -53.59
C TYR A 2 -3.08 24.93 -52.30
N ARG A 3 -2.27 25.97 -52.12
CA ARG A 3 -1.44 26.21 -50.91
C ARG A 3 -2.27 26.42 -49.63
N TYR A 4 -3.39 27.10 -49.73
CA TYR A 4 -4.29 27.33 -48.55
C TYR A 4 -5.08 26.05 -48.19
N LEU A 5 -5.39 25.23 -49.18
CA LEU A 5 -6.08 23.94 -48.96
C LEU A 5 -5.18 22.98 -48.17
N ILE A 6 -3.89 22.93 -48.51
CA ILE A 6 -2.89 22.07 -47.79
C ILE A 6 -2.70 22.56 -46.34
N ILE A 7 -2.62 23.86 -46.12
CA ILE A 7 -2.46 24.43 -44.76
C ILE A 7 -3.72 24.13 -43.92
N PHE A 8 -4.90 24.24 -44.49
CA PHE A 8 -6.15 23.92 -43.81
C PHE A 8 -6.26 22.44 -43.45
N LEU A 9 -5.81 21.54 -44.34
CA LEU A 9 -5.77 20.08 -44.12
C LEU A 9 -4.77 19.72 -43.00
N LEU A 10 -3.61 20.39 -42.92
CA LEU A 10 -2.62 20.19 -41.87
C LEU A 10 -3.08 20.68 -40.50
N LEU A 11 -3.91 21.74 -40.44
CA LEU A 11 -4.48 22.25 -39.18
C LEU A 11 -5.53 21.27 -38.58
N ILE A 12 -6.28 20.54 -39.45
CA ILE A 12 -7.27 19.56 -38.96
C ILE A 12 -6.60 18.31 -38.37
N LEU A 13 -5.38 17.96 -38.81
CA LEU A 13 -4.59 16.84 -38.26
C LEU A 13 -3.93 17.15 -36.92
N ALA A 14 -3.90 18.41 -36.48
CA ALA A 14 -3.29 18.86 -35.23
C ALA A 14 -4.25 18.90 -34.04
N LEU A 15 -5.49 18.41 -34.17
CA LEU A 15 -6.41 18.30 -33.04
C LEU A 15 -5.86 17.27 -32.07
N PRO A 16 -5.62 17.63 -30.78
CA PRO A 16 -5.19 16.65 -29.81
C PRO A 16 -6.29 15.60 -29.68
N LEU A 17 -5.99 14.35 -30.03
CA LEU A 17 -6.79 13.19 -29.66
C LEU A 17 -6.70 13.07 -28.14
N ASN A 18 -7.59 13.75 -27.45
CA ASN A 18 -7.84 13.51 -26.02
C ASN A 18 -8.49 12.12 -25.89
N SER A 19 -7.67 11.10 -25.98
CA SER A 19 -8.03 9.74 -25.59
C SER A 19 -8.14 9.72 -24.07
N ALA A 20 -9.30 10.14 -23.52
CA ALA A 20 -9.63 9.82 -22.15
C ALA A 20 -9.66 8.28 -22.06
N GLU A 21 -8.63 7.72 -21.45
CA GLU A 21 -8.51 6.28 -21.21
C GLU A 21 -9.71 5.84 -20.37
N ARG A 22 -10.71 5.23 -21.00
CA ARG A 22 -11.88 4.72 -20.31
C ARG A 22 -11.48 3.44 -19.58
N ILE A 23 -11.54 3.46 -18.26
CA ILE A 23 -11.43 2.24 -17.44
C ILE A 23 -12.49 1.26 -17.92
N ARG A 24 -12.04 0.09 -18.43
CA ARG A 24 -12.93 -0.97 -18.92
C ARG A 24 -13.29 -1.88 -17.75
N GLY A 25 -14.57 -2.19 -17.60
CA GLY A 25 -15.09 -3.14 -16.61
C GLY A 25 -16.34 -2.64 -15.90
N HIS A 26 -16.91 -3.51 -15.07
CA HIS A 26 -18.00 -3.13 -14.16
C HIS A 26 -17.39 -2.61 -12.86
N TYR A 27 -17.59 -1.34 -12.56
CA TYR A 27 -17.12 -0.72 -11.32
C TYR A 27 -18.14 0.30 -10.80
N ALA A 28 -18.13 0.50 -9.49
CA ALA A 28 -18.86 1.57 -8.85
C ALA A 28 -17.86 2.63 -8.34
N VAL A 29 -18.12 3.90 -8.64
CA VAL A 29 -17.32 4.99 -8.09
C VAL A 29 -17.72 5.20 -6.64
N VAL A 30 -16.79 5.00 -5.72
CA VAL A 30 -16.96 5.26 -4.29
C VAL A 30 -16.21 6.54 -3.92
N GLY A 31 -16.96 7.55 -3.45
CA GLY A 31 -16.39 8.84 -3.07
C GLY A 31 -16.26 9.84 -4.22
N LYS A 32 -15.51 10.91 -3.98
CA LYS A 32 -15.24 11.94 -4.99
C LYS A 32 -14.09 11.48 -5.88
N VAL A 33 -14.30 11.53 -7.21
CA VAL A 33 -13.22 11.28 -8.17
C VAL A 33 -12.13 12.35 -7.93
N PRO A 34 -10.87 11.94 -7.68
CA PRO A 34 -9.78 12.89 -7.56
C PRO A 34 -9.65 13.69 -8.86
N LYS A 35 -9.44 15.00 -8.76
CA LYS A 35 -9.05 15.82 -9.92
C LYS A 35 -7.72 15.27 -10.46
N ALA A 36 -7.53 15.36 -11.77
CA ALA A 36 -6.33 14.90 -12.47
C ALA A 36 -5.05 15.15 -11.64
N HIS A 37 -4.31 14.09 -11.37
CA HIS A 37 -3.11 14.16 -10.54
C HIS A 37 -2.02 14.97 -11.25
N THR A 38 -1.54 16.00 -10.58
CA THR A 38 -0.32 16.74 -10.94
C THR A 38 0.86 16.28 -10.08
N VAL A 39 0.81 15.06 -9.55
CA VAL A 39 1.82 14.53 -8.65
C VAL A 39 2.98 13.91 -9.43
N GLU A 40 4.20 14.16 -8.96
CA GLU A 40 5.42 13.60 -9.52
C GLU A 40 5.47 12.06 -9.39
N LYS A 41 4.78 11.51 -8.38
CA LYS A 41 4.70 10.07 -8.11
C LYS A 41 3.26 9.59 -8.03
N VAL A 42 3.04 8.36 -8.49
CA VAL A 42 1.79 7.64 -8.27
C VAL A 42 1.76 7.11 -6.84
N VAL A 43 0.66 7.32 -6.11
CA VAL A 43 0.45 6.72 -4.80
C VAL A 43 -0.16 5.34 -4.98
N PHE A 44 0.50 4.31 -4.45
CA PHE A 44 0.03 2.92 -4.43
C PHE A 44 -0.26 2.52 -2.97
N GLU A 45 -1.54 2.37 -2.66
CA GLU A 45 -2.01 1.93 -1.35
C GLU A 45 -2.24 0.42 -1.36
N GLU A 46 -1.53 -0.33 -0.50
CA GLU A 46 -1.68 -1.77 -0.32
C GLU A 46 -2.44 -2.06 0.98
N PHE A 47 -3.73 -2.42 0.86
CA PHE A 47 -4.52 -2.92 1.98
C PHE A 47 -4.17 -4.38 2.25
N MET A 48 -3.66 -4.69 3.43
CA MET A 48 -3.20 -6.05 3.77
C MET A 48 -3.67 -6.50 5.16
N ASN A 49 -3.85 -7.81 5.32
CA ASN A 49 -4.13 -8.43 6.61
C ASN A 49 -3.08 -9.50 6.90
N PHE A 50 -2.50 -9.49 8.10
CA PHE A 50 -1.42 -10.42 8.47
C PHE A 50 -1.86 -11.88 8.59
N GLY A 51 -3.17 -12.16 8.59
CA GLY A 51 -3.73 -13.51 8.53
C GLY A 51 -4.19 -13.94 7.12
N CYS A 52 -4.04 -13.09 6.10
CA CYS A 52 -4.53 -13.33 4.74
C CYS A 52 -3.51 -14.12 3.90
N PRO A 53 -3.81 -15.35 3.43
CA PRO A 53 -2.90 -16.13 2.59
C PRO A 53 -2.55 -15.43 1.27
N HIS A 54 -3.52 -14.74 0.65
CA HIS A 54 -3.28 -14.01 -0.60
C HIS A 54 -2.30 -12.86 -0.41
N CYS A 55 -2.39 -12.13 0.71
CA CYS A 55 -1.43 -11.08 1.05
C CYS A 55 -0.03 -11.66 1.25
N ASN A 56 0.09 -12.83 1.92
CA ASN A 56 1.36 -13.52 2.06
C ASN A 56 1.95 -13.94 0.70
N ASN A 57 1.13 -14.51 -0.19
CA ASN A 57 1.60 -14.96 -1.51
C ASN A 57 2.04 -13.79 -2.41
N LEU A 58 1.46 -12.59 -2.22
CA LEU A 58 1.81 -11.41 -2.99
C LEU A 58 3.15 -10.77 -2.56
N ARG A 59 3.67 -11.10 -1.37
CA ARG A 59 4.83 -10.43 -0.75
C ARG A 59 6.05 -10.34 -1.64
N GLU A 60 6.49 -11.45 -2.22
CA GLU A 60 7.71 -11.47 -3.06
C GLU A 60 7.54 -10.60 -4.30
N ALA A 61 6.39 -10.71 -4.98
CA ALA A 61 6.09 -9.88 -6.14
C ALA A 61 5.99 -8.40 -5.77
N SER A 62 5.41 -8.07 -4.61
CA SER A 62 5.32 -6.70 -4.09
C SER A 62 6.70 -6.11 -3.78
N ILE A 63 7.59 -6.87 -3.16
CA ILE A 63 8.98 -6.44 -2.88
C ILE A 63 9.70 -6.11 -4.17
N GLU A 64 9.61 -6.97 -5.16
CA GLU A 64 10.27 -6.76 -6.45
C GLU A 64 9.69 -5.55 -7.21
N PHE A 65 8.37 -5.43 -7.24
CA PHE A 65 7.70 -4.28 -7.83
C PHE A 65 8.10 -2.96 -7.16
N ARG A 66 8.17 -2.93 -5.83
CA ARG A 66 8.60 -1.76 -5.06
C ARG A 66 10.03 -1.34 -5.39
N LYS A 67 10.96 -2.29 -5.54
CA LYS A 67 12.34 -2.02 -5.95
C LYS A 67 12.41 -1.39 -7.34
N GLN A 68 11.65 -1.92 -8.29
CA GLN A 68 11.64 -1.44 -9.68
C GLN A 68 10.99 -0.07 -9.83
N GLN A 69 10.00 0.26 -8.99
CA GLN A 69 9.19 1.47 -9.14
C GLN A 69 9.44 2.56 -8.09
N LYS A 70 10.43 2.41 -7.22
CA LYS A 70 10.74 3.31 -6.08
C LYS A 70 10.79 4.79 -6.42
N ASP A 71 11.24 5.12 -7.65
CA ASP A 71 11.40 6.51 -8.08
C ASP A 71 10.11 7.11 -8.67
N ARG A 72 9.15 6.27 -9.06
CA ARG A 72 7.90 6.65 -9.73
C ARG A 72 6.67 6.45 -8.87
N VAL A 73 6.76 5.62 -7.83
CA VAL A 73 5.62 5.22 -7.00
C VAL A 73 5.95 5.47 -5.53
N GLU A 74 5.01 6.09 -4.84
CA GLU A 74 4.98 6.15 -3.38
C GLU A 74 4.14 4.97 -2.87
N PHE A 75 4.72 4.10 -2.04
CA PHE A 75 4.06 2.91 -1.50
C PHE A 75 3.60 3.14 -0.08
N ILE A 76 2.31 2.93 0.16
CA ILE A 76 1.69 3.06 1.48
C ILE A 76 1.06 1.72 1.85
N ASP A 77 1.60 1.07 2.90
CA ASP A 77 0.99 -0.12 3.47
C ASP A 77 -0.09 0.28 4.49
N ILE A 78 -1.27 -0.28 4.32
CA ILE A 78 -2.44 -0.05 5.18
C ILE A 78 -2.89 -1.42 5.74
N PRO A 79 -2.32 -1.85 6.88
CA PRO A 79 -2.78 -3.07 7.50
C PRO A 79 -4.21 -2.89 8.04
N ILE A 80 -5.03 -3.93 7.85
CA ILE A 80 -6.41 -3.97 8.29
C ILE A 80 -6.68 -5.21 9.15
N VAL A 81 -7.69 -5.16 10.00
CA VAL A 81 -8.22 -6.32 10.73
C VAL A 81 -9.61 -6.68 10.25
N PHE A 82 -9.92 -7.97 10.24
CA PHE A 82 -11.27 -8.45 10.02
C PHE A 82 -12.01 -8.58 11.34
N ARG A 83 -13.33 -8.70 11.27
CA ARG A 83 -14.18 -8.85 12.44
C ARG A 83 -13.69 -10.03 13.31
N GLY A 84 -13.46 -9.76 14.59
CA GLY A 84 -13.01 -10.75 15.58
C GLY A 84 -11.49 -10.90 15.70
N GLN A 85 -10.71 -10.19 14.89
CA GLN A 85 -9.25 -10.11 15.05
C GLN A 85 -8.88 -8.94 15.98
N ASP A 86 -7.81 -9.13 16.77
CA ASP A 86 -7.22 -8.07 17.58
C ASP A 86 -6.37 -7.15 16.70
N ASP A 87 -6.31 -5.87 17.02
CA ASP A 87 -5.54 -4.88 16.26
C ASP A 87 -4.09 -4.73 16.70
N ALA A 88 -3.65 -5.48 17.72
CA ALA A 88 -2.28 -5.41 18.23
C ALA A 88 -1.18 -5.55 17.16
N PRO A 89 -1.27 -6.44 16.16
CA PRO A 89 -0.25 -6.53 15.11
C PRO A 89 -0.20 -5.26 14.23
N LEU A 90 -1.34 -4.60 14.00
CA LEU A 90 -1.40 -3.32 13.29
C LEU A 90 -0.66 -2.24 14.07
N ARG A 91 -0.96 -2.15 15.36
CA ARG A 91 -0.32 -1.20 16.28
C ARG A 91 1.19 -1.41 16.32
N LEU A 92 1.64 -2.66 16.40
CA LEU A 92 3.06 -2.99 16.35
C LEU A 92 3.69 -2.58 15.01
N TYR A 93 3.00 -2.83 13.90
CA TYR A 93 3.48 -2.41 12.58
C TYR A 93 3.66 -0.88 12.50
N TYR A 94 2.69 -0.09 12.93
CA TYR A 94 2.79 1.37 12.87
C TYR A 94 3.89 1.92 13.80
N VAL A 95 4.05 1.38 15.01
CA VAL A 95 5.15 1.74 15.89
C VAL A 95 6.51 1.40 15.26
N ALA A 96 6.64 0.20 14.69
CA ALA A 96 7.85 -0.22 13.99
C ALA A 96 8.14 0.66 12.77
N ARG A 97 7.13 1.00 11.97
CA ARG A 97 7.24 1.88 10.80
C ARG A 97 7.79 3.26 11.18
N LYS A 98 7.30 3.85 12.27
CA LYS A 98 7.81 5.13 12.80
C LYS A 98 9.30 5.07 13.14
N LEU A 99 9.78 3.89 13.52
CA LEU A 99 11.19 3.62 13.87
C LEU A 99 12.03 3.09 12.69
N GLY A 100 11.50 3.13 11.47
CA GLY A 100 12.17 2.63 10.26
C GLY A 100 12.26 1.10 10.17
N LYS A 101 11.50 0.35 10.98
CA LYS A 101 11.47 -1.12 11.02
C LYS A 101 10.16 -1.72 10.47
N GLY A 102 9.38 -0.93 9.72
CA GLY A 102 8.07 -1.36 9.20
C GLY A 102 8.16 -2.61 8.33
N ASP A 103 9.08 -2.64 7.36
CA ASP A 103 9.25 -3.80 6.48
C ASP A 103 9.71 -5.03 7.25
N GLN A 104 10.60 -4.85 8.23
CA GLN A 104 11.09 -5.94 9.07
C GLN A 104 9.97 -6.59 9.89
N ILE A 105 9.15 -5.81 10.58
CA ILE A 105 8.04 -6.35 11.37
C ILE A 105 6.94 -6.93 10.50
N LYS A 106 6.66 -6.33 9.34
CA LYS A 106 5.75 -6.87 8.32
C LYS A 106 6.16 -8.28 7.92
N ASP A 107 7.44 -8.48 7.62
CA ASP A 107 8.00 -9.78 7.23
C ASP A 107 7.89 -10.80 8.37
N GLU A 108 8.25 -10.42 9.59
CA GLU A 108 8.18 -11.31 10.77
C GLU A 108 6.73 -11.70 11.14
N LEU A 109 5.77 -10.80 11.01
CA LEU A 109 4.34 -11.11 11.21
C LEU A 109 3.83 -12.15 10.21
N PHE A 110 4.16 -12.00 8.93
CA PHE A 110 3.79 -12.98 7.92
C PHE A 110 4.51 -14.32 8.11
N LYS A 111 5.81 -14.33 8.43
CA LYS A 111 6.56 -15.54 8.76
C LYS A 111 5.96 -16.25 9.98
N ALA A 112 5.70 -15.53 11.04
CA ALA A 112 5.08 -16.08 12.25
C ALA A 112 3.77 -16.80 11.91
N ARG A 113 2.91 -16.18 11.11
CA ARG A 113 1.63 -16.75 10.71
C ARG A 113 1.77 -17.94 9.76
N PHE A 114 2.52 -17.80 8.67
CA PHE A 114 2.48 -18.73 7.54
C PHE A 114 3.63 -19.74 7.52
N THR A 115 4.75 -19.45 8.16
CA THR A 115 5.86 -20.38 8.30
C THR A 115 5.81 -21.14 9.64
N HIS A 116 5.47 -20.42 10.73
CA HIS A 116 5.48 -21.00 12.07
C HIS A 116 4.09 -21.37 12.59
N GLY A 117 3.02 -21.03 11.88
CA GLY A 117 1.65 -21.41 12.21
C GLY A 117 1.08 -20.75 13.47
N VAL A 118 1.70 -19.68 13.98
CA VAL A 118 1.23 -19.01 15.20
C VAL A 118 0.14 -17.98 14.90
N ASP A 119 -0.70 -17.72 15.89
CA ASP A 119 -1.73 -16.69 15.76
C ASP A 119 -1.15 -15.30 16.03
N VAL A 120 -0.88 -14.55 14.95
CA VAL A 120 -0.32 -13.19 15.03
C VAL A 120 -1.29 -12.15 15.61
N PHE A 121 -2.56 -12.51 15.82
CA PHE A 121 -3.53 -11.64 16.49
C PHE A 121 -3.55 -11.89 18.01
N ASP A 122 -2.81 -12.90 18.52
CA ASP A 122 -2.59 -13.08 19.93
C ASP A 122 -1.61 -12.03 20.48
N LYS A 123 -2.02 -11.33 21.55
CA LYS A 123 -1.21 -10.25 22.18
C LYS A 123 0.13 -10.75 22.72
N GLY A 124 0.21 -12.00 23.18
CA GLY A 124 1.44 -12.61 23.65
C GLY A 124 2.45 -12.77 22.54
N ILE A 125 1.99 -13.22 21.35
CA ILE A 125 2.81 -13.34 20.14
C ILE A 125 3.28 -11.96 19.67
N VAL A 126 2.39 -10.96 19.64
CA VAL A 126 2.76 -9.59 19.28
C VAL A 126 3.82 -9.02 20.22
N ASN A 127 3.66 -9.21 21.54
CA ASN A 127 4.66 -8.79 22.53
C ASN A 127 5.99 -9.54 22.38
N TYR A 128 5.96 -10.83 22.02
CA TYR A 128 7.16 -11.59 21.73
C TYR A 128 7.90 -11.03 20.51
N LEU A 129 7.19 -10.78 19.39
CA LEU A 129 7.77 -10.19 18.19
C LEU A 129 8.32 -8.78 18.44
N ALA A 130 7.63 -7.96 19.25
CA ALA A 130 8.15 -6.66 19.68
C ALA A 130 9.48 -6.79 20.42
N ARG A 131 9.61 -7.80 21.31
CA ARG A 131 10.86 -8.05 22.03
C ARG A 131 11.98 -8.50 21.13
N SER A 132 11.72 -9.47 20.25
CA SER A 132 12.74 -10.04 19.35
C SER A 132 13.38 -8.99 18.45
N LEU A 133 12.66 -7.89 18.14
CA LEU A 133 13.14 -6.79 17.32
C LEU A 133 13.61 -5.57 18.10
N GLY A 134 13.66 -5.66 19.45
CA GLY A 134 14.04 -4.54 20.32
C GLY A 134 13.04 -3.40 20.30
N LEU A 135 11.76 -3.69 20.11
CA LEU A 135 10.67 -2.70 20.00
C LEU A 135 9.80 -2.63 21.25
N SER A 136 10.06 -3.46 22.28
CA SER A 136 9.16 -3.60 23.45
C SER A 136 8.85 -2.27 24.13
N GLU A 137 9.85 -1.47 24.43
CA GLU A 137 9.66 -0.20 25.15
C GLU A 137 8.84 0.77 24.31
N ALA A 138 9.22 0.96 23.03
CA ALA A 138 8.50 1.84 22.13
C ALA A 138 7.06 1.37 21.91
N PHE A 139 6.85 0.06 21.75
CA PHE A 139 5.53 -0.51 21.55
C PHE A 139 4.64 -0.29 22.79
N GLN A 140 5.11 -0.57 24.00
CA GLN A 140 4.32 -0.35 25.19
C GLN A 140 3.98 1.13 25.41
N LYS A 141 4.90 2.04 25.06
CA LYS A 141 4.70 3.48 25.20
C LYS A 141 3.71 4.05 24.18
N GLU A 142 3.74 3.56 22.93
CA GLU A 142 3.09 4.24 21.81
C GLU A 142 1.90 3.48 21.21
N LYS A 143 1.67 2.19 21.54
CA LYS A 143 0.61 1.36 20.94
C LYS A 143 -0.81 1.93 21.07
N ASP A 144 -1.06 2.75 22.08
CA ASP A 144 -2.37 3.38 22.33
C ASP A 144 -2.40 4.88 21.94
N ALA A 145 -1.36 5.36 21.26
CA ALA A 145 -1.31 6.74 20.82
C ALA A 145 -2.32 7.02 19.68
N PRO A 146 -2.93 8.23 19.62
CA PRO A 146 -3.95 8.56 18.61
C PRO A 146 -3.49 8.39 17.15
N TRP A 147 -2.20 8.49 16.88
CA TRP A 147 -1.62 8.34 15.53
C TRP A 147 -1.47 6.87 15.07
N VAL A 148 -1.69 5.91 15.97
CA VAL A 148 -1.65 4.45 15.71
C VAL A 148 -3.04 3.93 15.30
N ASN A 149 -4.08 4.71 15.48
CA ASN A 149 -5.48 4.34 15.19
C ASN A 149 -5.93 4.76 13.80
#